data_3acfa45307e59772ea581882b9f468ee
#
_entry.id   3acfa45307e59772ea581882b9f468ee
#
_cell.length_a   1.000
_cell.length_b   1.000
_cell.length_c   1.000
_cell.angle_alpha   90.00
_cell.angle_beta   90.00
_cell.angle_gamma   90.00
#
_symmetry.space_group_name_H-M   'P 1'
#
loop_
_entity.id
_entity.type
_entity.pdbx_description
1 polymer ?
#
loop_
_entity_poly.entity_id
_entity_poly.type
_entity_poly.pdbx_seq_one_letter_code
_entity_poly.pdbx_strand_id
1 'polypeptide(L)'
;MALLACTLLSVGGLTVLTQPAAAAGTAVSCVTSDRVKIREGSTGNSVREAQCRLNGTGAGLAVDGKFGPATDKAVRGFQSSHGLAADGVVGPKTWAALLSAGDSSREAKARTVINFAAAQKGKKYVWGAEGPNTFDCSGLTLRAYQQIGITLPRTSANQAAAAKKVPASERLVGDLMHWPGHVGIYAGNGKVWNASRSRGEVALVNVWDSPTYHRVF
;
A
#
# COMPACT_ATOMS: atom_id res chain seq x y z
N MET A 1 38.38 -47.90 -51.25
CA MET A 1 37.01 -47.39 -51.35
C MET A 1 36.62 -46.75 -50.03
N ALA A 2 36.67 -45.40 -49.97
CA ALA A 2 36.41 -44.65 -48.80
C ALA A 2 35.00 -44.08 -48.89
N LEU A 3 34.14 -44.30 -47.88
CA LEU A 3 32.84 -43.70 -47.73
C LEU A 3 32.97 -42.57 -46.66
N LEU A 4 32.83 -41.35 -47.11
CA LEU A 4 32.68 -40.16 -46.25
C LEU A 4 31.29 -40.17 -45.57
N ALA A 5 31.26 -40.17 -44.26
CA ALA A 5 30.07 -39.88 -43.51
C ALA A 5 30.01 -38.37 -43.19
N CYS A 6 28.97 -37.69 -43.70
CA CYS A 6 28.71 -36.31 -43.51
C CYS A 6 27.91 -36.15 -42.22
N THR A 7 28.50 -35.59 -41.16
CA THR A 7 27.83 -35.24 -39.91
C THR A 7 27.17 -33.86 -40.03
N LEU A 8 25.83 -33.86 -40.00
CA LEU A 8 25.02 -32.62 -39.89
C LEU A 8 25.07 -32.10 -38.45
N LEU A 9 25.69 -30.93 -38.24
CA LEU A 9 25.54 -30.17 -37.02
C LEU A 9 24.15 -29.49 -37.04
N SER A 10 23.28 -29.90 -36.16
CA SER A 10 22.05 -29.17 -35.85
C SER A 10 22.37 -27.98 -34.91
N VAL A 11 22.30 -26.77 -35.46
CA VAL A 11 22.34 -25.55 -34.68
C VAL A 11 20.99 -25.39 -33.97
N GLY A 12 20.96 -25.68 -32.65
CA GLY A 12 19.81 -25.44 -31.81
C GLY A 12 19.57 -23.93 -31.64
N GLY A 13 18.56 -23.42 -32.30
CA GLY A 13 18.09 -22.05 -32.13
C GLY A 13 17.53 -21.88 -30.74
N LEU A 14 18.21 -21.04 -29.91
CA LEU A 14 17.69 -20.58 -28.66
C LEU A 14 16.55 -19.56 -28.96
N THR A 15 15.31 -20.01 -28.87
CA THR A 15 14.16 -19.10 -28.88
C THR A 15 14.14 -18.35 -27.56
N VAL A 16 14.61 -17.12 -27.57
CA VAL A 16 14.41 -16.15 -26.48
C VAL A 16 12.92 -15.84 -26.43
N LEU A 17 12.22 -16.43 -25.46
CA LEU A 17 10.87 -16.01 -25.11
C LEU A 17 10.96 -14.60 -24.52
N THR A 18 10.73 -13.60 -25.37
CA THR A 18 10.48 -12.24 -24.89
C THR A 18 9.16 -12.24 -24.11
N GLN A 19 9.26 -12.28 -22.78
CA GLN A 19 8.14 -11.94 -21.90
C GLN A 19 7.67 -10.52 -22.25
N PRO A 20 6.37 -10.32 -22.52
CA PRO A 20 5.87 -8.96 -22.66
C PRO A 20 6.14 -8.23 -21.35
N ALA A 21 6.84 -7.10 -21.40
CA ALA A 21 7.00 -6.19 -20.28
C ALA A 21 5.61 -5.91 -19.74
N ALA A 22 5.37 -6.30 -18.49
CA ALA A 22 4.17 -5.91 -17.77
C ALA A 22 4.11 -4.38 -17.85
N ALA A 23 3.10 -3.86 -18.53
CA ALA A 23 2.86 -2.43 -18.62
C ALA A 23 2.87 -1.90 -17.18
N ALA A 24 3.78 -0.98 -16.90
CA ALA A 24 3.82 -0.24 -15.65
C ALA A 24 2.45 0.39 -15.48
N GLY A 25 1.60 -0.24 -14.66
CA GLY A 25 0.28 0.26 -14.37
C GLY A 25 0.44 1.66 -13.77
N THR A 26 -0.05 2.66 -14.49
CA THR A 26 -0.20 4.01 -13.96
C THR A 26 -0.89 3.87 -12.61
N ALA A 27 -0.25 4.33 -11.53
CA ALA A 27 -0.83 4.32 -10.20
C ALA A 27 -2.21 4.99 -10.28
N VAL A 28 -3.25 4.18 -10.11
CA VAL A 28 -4.63 4.64 -10.21
C VAL A 28 -4.88 5.52 -8.99
N SER A 29 -5.02 6.84 -9.20
CA SER A 29 -5.42 7.74 -8.12
C SER A 29 -6.83 7.37 -7.69
N CYS A 30 -6.98 6.90 -6.46
CA CYS A 30 -8.27 6.55 -5.85
C CYS A 30 -8.99 7.77 -5.24
N VAL A 31 -8.55 8.97 -5.56
CA VAL A 31 -9.15 10.22 -5.04
C VAL A 31 -9.55 11.11 -6.20
N THR A 32 -10.79 11.54 -6.22
CA THR A 32 -11.33 12.57 -7.13
C THR A 32 -12.08 13.62 -6.32
N SER A 33 -12.09 14.87 -6.80
CA SER A 33 -12.91 15.94 -6.25
C SER A 33 -14.39 15.83 -6.67
N ASP A 34 -14.66 15.17 -7.79
CA ASP A 34 -15.98 15.17 -8.44
C ASP A 34 -16.73 13.86 -8.15
N ARG A 35 -17.28 13.75 -6.94
CA ARG A 35 -18.10 12.61 -6.53
C ARG A 35 -19.52 12.75 -7.03
N VAL A 36 -19.72 12.56 -8.31
CA VAL A 36 -21.05 12.56 -8.94
C VAL A 36 -21.82 11.29 -8.55
N LYS A 37 -23.15 11.34 -8.69
CA LYS A 37 -24.00 10.16 -8.56
C LYS A 37 -23.67 9.17 -9.67
N ILE A 38 -23.30 7.94 -9.31
CA ILE A 38 -22.96 6.86 -10.24
C ILE A 38 -23.80 5.61 -9.99
N ARG A 39 -23.98 4.80 -11.02
CA ARG A 39 -24.75 3.55 -11.02
C ARG A 39 -24.27 2.67 -12.16
N GLU A 40 -24.85 1.49 -12.32
CA GLU A 40 -24.55 0.60 -13.44
C GLU A 40 -24.62 1.35 -14.80
N GLY A 41 -23.61 1.14 -15.64
CA GLY A 41 -23.40 1.86 -16.88
C GLY A 41 -22.60 3.15 -16.77
N SER A 42 -22.35 3.70 -15.57
CA SER A 42 -21.48 4.86 -15.35
C SER A 42 -20.02 4.52 -15.62
N THR A 43 -19.24 5.52 -16.06
CA THR A 43 -17.79 5.36 -16.31
C THR A 43 -17.01 6.57 -15.77
N GLY A 44 -15.69 6.41 -15.59
CA GLY A 44 -14.79 7.52 -15.26
C GLY A 44 -14.22 7.47 -13.85
N ASN A 45 -13.66 8.61 -13.41
CA ASN A 45 -12.88 8.70 -12.17
C ASN A 45 -13.70 8.44 -10.89
N SER A 46 -14.95 8.90 -10.84
CA SER A 46 -15.83 8.61 -9.69
C SER A 46 -16.11 7.12 -9.55
N VAL A 47 -16.21 6.38 -10.67
CA VAL A 47 -16.33 4.92 -10.63
C VAL A 47 -15.05 4.27 -10.11
N ARG A 48 -13.89 4.72 -10.58
CA ARG A 48 -12.58 4.25 -10.07
C ARG A 48 -12.46 4.47 -8.56
N GLU A 49 -12.83 5.65 -8.08
CA GLU A 49 -12.80 5.95 -6.64
C GLU A 49 -13.74 5.00 -5.87
N ALA A 50 -14.96 4.79 -6.33
CA ALA A 50 -15.89 3.86 -5.70
C ALA A 50 -15.35 2.43 -5.66
N GLN A 51 -14.79 1.93 -6.77
CA GLN A 51 -14.16 0.62 -6.86
C GLN A 51 -12.98 0.49 -5.89
N CYS A 52 -12.09 1.49 -5.83
CA CYS A 52 -10.99 1.53 -4.86
C CYS A 52 -11.48 1.43 -3.42
N ARG A 53 -12.50 2.23 -3.06
CA ARG A 53 -13.03 2.26 -1.68
C ARG A 53 -13.73 0.97 -1.32
N LEU A 54 -14.51 0.39 -2.24
CA LEU A 54 -15.12 -0.93 -2.07
C LEU A 54 -14.05 -2.02 -1.88
N ASN A 55 -12.92 -1.94 -2.60
CA ASN A 55 -11.80 -2.85 -2.39
C ASN A 55 -11.17 -2.68 -1.00
N GLY A 56 -11.14 -1.47 -0.47
CA GLY A 56 -10.77 -1.21 0.93
C GLY A 56 -11.66 -1.93 1.94
N THR A 57 -12.88 -2.30 1.58
CA THR A 57 -13.81 -3.11 2.39
C THR A 57 -13.84 -4.59 2.00
N GLY A 58 -12.98 -5.03 1.09
CA GLY A 58 -12.83 -6.44 0.71
C GLY A 58 -13.56 -6.87 -0.56
N ALA A 59 -14.03 -5.95 -1.41
CA ALA A 59 -14.85 -6.29 -2.57
C ALA A 59 -14.10 -7.01 -3.72
N GLY A 60 -12.78 -6.84 -3.85
CA GLY A 60 -11.96 -7.51 -4.86
C GLY A 60 -12.26 -7.12 -6.31
N LEU A 61 -12.65 -5.86 -6.57
CA LEU A 61 -13.02 -5.35 -7.89
C LEU A 61 -11.80 -4.97 -8.73
N ALA A 62 -11.90 -5.12 -10.06
CA ALA A 62 -11.00 -4.41 -10.98
C ALA A 62 -11.28 -2.90 -10.92
N VAL A 63 -10.22 -2.08 -10.77
CA VAL A 63 -10.34 -0.61 -10.72
C VAL A 63 -10.19 -0.07 -12.14
N ASP A 64 -11.17 -0.37 -12.99
CA ASP A 64 -11.17 -0.04 -14.41
C ASP A 64 -11.97 1.22 -14.76
N GLY A 65 -12.75 1.75 -13.81
CA GLY A 65 -13.61 2.91 -13.99
C GLY A 65 -14.86 2.60 -14.80
N LYS A 66 -15.29 1.34 -14.86
CA LYS A 66 -16.53 0.91 -15.50
C LYS A 66 -17.47 0.33 -14.43
N PHE A 67 -18.63 0.91 -14.24
CA PHE A 67 -19.61 0.43 -13.30
C PHE A 67 -20.44 -0.69 -13.96
N GLY A 68 -19.91 -1.91 -13.93
CA GLY A 68 -20.59 -3.09 -14.43
C GLY A 68 -21.29 -3.88 -13.31
N PRO A 69 -21.85 -5.09 -13.65
CA PRO A 69 -22.58 -5.94 -12.68
C PRO A 69 -21.79 -6.31 -11.44
N ALA A 70 -20.46 -6.51 -11.55
CA ALA A 70 -19.61 -6.81 -10.39
C ALA A 70 -19.54 -5.61 -9.43
N THR A 71 -19.43 -4.39 -9.97
CA THR A 71 -19.45 -3.16 -9.17
C THR A 71 -20.82 -2.92 -8.55
N ASP A 72 -21.93 -3.14 -9.29
CA ASP A 72 -23.30 -3.03 -8.75
C ASP A 72 -23.52 -3.99 -7.57
N LYS A 73 -23.14 -5.25 -7.74
CA LYS A 73 -23.21 -6.25 -6.67
C LYS A 73 -22.44 -5.83 -5.42
N ALA A 74 -21.23 -5.30 -5.59
CA ALA A 74 -20.41 -4.84 -4.49
C ALA A 74 -21.03 -3.61 -3.80
N VAL A 75 -21.56 -2.65 -4.56
CA VAL A 75 -22.26 -1.47 -4.02
C VAL A 75 -23.48 -1.89 -3.20
N ARG A 76 -24.34 -2.77 -3.72
CA ARG A 76 -25.52 -3.26 -2.99
C ARG A 76 -25.13 -4.01 -1.72
N GLY A 77 -24.11 -4.86 -1.77
CA GLY A 77 -23.59 -5.55 -0.59
C GLY A 77 -23.08 -4.56 0.47
N PHE A 78 -22.32 -3.57 0.04
CA PHE A 78 -21.83 -2.48 0.91
C PHE A 78 -23.01 -1.68 1.53
N GLN A 79 -23.97 -1.26 0.71
CA GLN A 79 -25.14 -0.53 1.17
C GLN A 79 -25.91 -1.31 2.24
N SER A 80 -26.20 -2.59 1.98
CA SER A 80 -26.88 -3.48 2.91
C SER A 80 -26.14 -3.60 4.24
N SER A 81 -24.83 -3.82 4.21
CA SER A 81 -24.00 -3.97 5.43
C SER A 81 -23.86 -2.68 6.24
N HIS A 82 -24.19 -1.53 5.65
CA HIS A 82 -24.11 -0.21 6.29
C HIS A 82 -25.51 0.41 6.55
N GLY A 83 -26.58 -0.39 6.48
CA GLY A 83 -27.95 0.07 6.77
C GLY A 83 -28.49 1.09 5.76
N LEU A 84 -27.96 1.09 4.54
CA LEU A 84 -28.43 1.93 3.45
C LEU A 84 -29.39 1.17 2.55
N ALA A 85 -30.25 1.89 1.78
CA ALA A 85 -31.02 1.28 0.72
C ALA A 85 -30.10 0.62 -0.31
N ALA A 86 -30.24 -0.68 -0.54
CA ALA A 86 -29.40 -1.45 -1.46
C ALA A 86 -29.87 -1.28 -2.92
N ASP A 87 -29.89 -0.03 -3.39
CA ASP A 87 -30.39 0.39 -4.71
C ASP A 87 -29.34 0.31 -5.82
N GLY A 88 -28.09 0.02 -5.47
CA GLY A 88 -26.96 -0.01 -6.42
C GLY A 88 -26.50 1.38 -6.88
N VAL A 89 -27.02 2.45 -6.28
CA VAL A 89 -26.67 3.82 -6.65
C VAL A 89 -25.73 4.44 -5.63
N VAL A 90 -24.55 4.84 -6.06
CA VAL A 90 -23.61 5.58 -5.20
C VAL A 90 -23.98 7.06 -5.24
N GLY A 91 -24.94 7.44 -4.41
CA GLY A 91 -25.36 8.82 -4.16
C GLY A 91 -24.66 9.39 -2.91
N PRO A 92 -25.05 10.61 -2.44
CA PRO A 92 -24.37 11.28 -1.34
C PRO A 92 -24.25 10.44 -0.05
N LYS A 93 -25.29 9.70 0.32
CA LYS A 93 -25.28 8.83 1.52
C LYS A 93 -24.31 7.67 1.35
N THR A 94 -24.30 7.01 0.20
CA THR A 94 -23.38 5.90 -0.10
C THR A 94 -21.94 6.40 -0.18
N TRP A 95 -21.71 7.58 -0.79
CA TRP A 95 -20.39 8.21 -0.78
C TRP A 95 -19.88 8.49 0.64
N ALA A 96 -20.71 9.08 1.50
CA ALA A 96 -20.34 9.35 2.90
C ALA A 96 -19.95 8.06 3.63
N ALA A 97 -20.71 6.98 3.46
CA ALA A 97 -20.40 5.68 4.06
C ALA A 97 -19.12 5.07 3.50
N LEU A 98 -18.89 5.12 2.18
CA LEU A 98 -17.66 4.63 1.55
C LEU A 98 -16.40 5.39 2.02
N LEU A 99 -16.52 6.70 2.20
CA LEU A 99 -15.46 7.53 2.75
C LEU A 99 -15.14 7.11 4.19
N SER A 100 -16.15 7.04 5.03
CA SER A 100 -16.02 6.65 6.44
C SER A 100 -15.47 5.23 6.61
N ALA A 101 -15.94 4.26 5.80
CA ALA A 101 -15.46 2.88 5.84
C ALA A 101 -14.00 2.76 5.38
N GLY A 102 -13.62 3.52 4.35
CA GLY A 102 -12.23 3.57 3.88
C GLY A 102 -11.30 4.17 4.95
N ASP A 103 -11.72 5.22 5.61
CA ASP A 103 -10.97 5.85 6.70
C ASP A 103 -10.85 4.90 7.90
N SER A 104 -11.94 4.22 8.28
CA SER A 104 -11.93 3.22 9.35
C SER A 104 -10.98 2.04 9.04
N SER A 105 -10.97 1.55 7.80
CA SER A 105 -10.04 0.49 7.36
C SER A 105 -8.59 0.96 7.42
N ARG A 106 -8.31 2.19 6.97
CA ARG A 106 -6.98 2.79 7.05
C ARG A 106 -6.54 2.99 8.50
N GLU A 107 -7.41 3.50 9.36
CA GLU A 107 -7.13 3.68 10.78
C GLU A 107 -6.85 2.35 11.48
N ALA A 108 -7.60 1.30 11.15
CA ALA A 108 -7.35 -0.05 11.67
C ALA A 108 -5.96 -0.57 11.27
N LYS A 109 -5.58 -0.42 10.01
CA LYS A 109 -4.23 -0.75 9.52
C LYS A 109 -3.15 0.07 10.21
N ALA A 110 -3.34 1.40 10.31
CA ALA A 110 -2.41 2.30 10.98
C ALA A 110 -2.23 1.89 12.45
N ARG A 111 -3.30 1.58 13.15
CA ARG A 111 -3.27 1.10 14.54
C ARG A 111 -2.48 -0.20 14.66
N THR A 112 -2.68 -1.17 13.75
CA THR A 112 -1.94 -2.43 13.73
C THR A 112 -0.44 -2.18 13.57
N VAL A 113 -0.04 -1.34 12.62
CA VAL A 113 1.36 -0.98 12.37
C VAL A 113 1.98 -0.28 13.59
N ILE A 114 1.28 0.68 14.18
CA ILE A 114 1.72 1.41 15.38
C ILE A 114 1.83 0.49 16.59
N ASN A 115 0.84 -0.36 16.82
CA ASN A 115 0.84 -1.31 17.96
C ASN A 115 2.02 -2.28 17.86
N PHE A 116 2.33 -2.78 16.65
CA PHE A 116 3.51 -3.60 16.45
C PHE A 116 4.78 -2.85 16.86
N ALA A 117 4.99 -1.63 16.33
CA ALA A 117 6.16 -0.83 16.66
C ALA A 117 6.26 -0.53 18.16
N ALA A 118 5.14 -0.20 18.80
CA ALA A 118 5.06 0.05 20.23
C ALA A 118 5.44 -1.19 21.08
N ALA A 119 5.03 -2.37 20.67
CA ALA A 119 5.39 -3.63 21.31
C ALA A 119 6.90 -3.95 21.23
N GLN A 120 7.63 -3.31 20.32
CA GLN A 120 9.08 -3.46 20.22
C GLN A 120 9.88 -2.44 21.05
N LYS A 121 9.21 -1.52 21.76
CA LYS A 121 9.87 -0.48 22.56
C LYS A 121 10.96 -1.05 23.46
N GLY A 122 12.13 -0.42 23.50
CA GLY A 122 13.30 -0.82 24.29
C GLY A 122 14.14 -1.95 23.68
N LYS A 123 13.69 -2.60 22.60
CA LYS A 123 14.53 -3.59 21.91
C LYS A 123 15.73 -2.93 21.27
N LYS A 124 16.90 -3.58 21.37
CA LYS A 124 18.17 -3.03 20.93
C LYS A 124 18.18 -2.74 19.42
N TYR A 125 18.81 -1.61 19.07
CA TYR A 125 19.18 -1.33 17.70
C TYR A 125 20.38 -2.18 17.31
N VAL A 126 20.28 -2.92 16.22
CA VAL A 126 21.39 -3.62 15.57
C VAL A 126 21.28 -3.41 14.06
N TRP A 127 22.35 -2.90 13.46
CA TRP A 127 22.39 -2.70 12.01
C TRP A 127 22.14 -4.01 11.26
N GLY A 128 21.27 -3.98 10.26
CA GLY A 128 20.89 -5.15 9.46
C GLY A 128 19.86 -6.06 10.11
N ALA A 129 19.43 -5.79 11.35
CA ALA A 129 18.46 -6.65 12.05
C ALA A 129 17.02 -6.36 11.67
N GLU A 130 16.23 -7.44 11.53
CA GLU A 130 14.80 -7.39 11.16
C GLU A 130 13.89 -7.97 12.26
N GLY A 131 14.40 -8.14 13.47
CA GLY A 131 13.66 -8.76 14.58
C GLY A 131 13.87 -10.27 14.67
N PRO A 132 13.19 -10.96 15.59
CA PRO A 132 12.22 -10.41 16.55
C PRO A 132 12.83 -9.72 17.77
N ASN A 133 14.13 -9.93 18.07
CA ASN A 133 14.75 -9.46 19.32
C ASN A 133 15.46 -8.10 19.16
N THR A 134 15.95 -7.81 17.98
CA THR A 134 16.68 -6.57 17.64
C THR A 134 16.21 -6.04 16.29
N PHE A 135 16.34 -4.75 16.07
CA PHE A 135 15.90 -4.10 14.82
C PHE A 135 16.88 -3.02 14.37
N ASP A 136 17.02 -2.83 13.06
CA ASP A 136 17.39 -1.54 12.53
C ASP A 136 16.13 -0.76 12.10
N CYS A 137 16.30 0.49 11.63
CA CYS A 137 15.18 1.37 11.30
C CYS A 137 14.24 0.77 10.21
N SER A 138 14.80 0.25 9.14
CA SER A 138 14.04 -0.32 8.03
C SER A 138 13.56 -1.75 8.32
N GLY A 139 14.22 -2.50 9.19
CA GLY A 139 13.75 -3.79 9.69
C GLY A 139 12.52 -3.65 10.58
N LEU A 140 12.49 -2.64 11.45
CA LEU A 140 11.30 -2.35 12.26
C LEU A 140 10.09 -2.00 11.39
N THR A 141 10.25 -1.10 10.42
CA THR A 141 9.18 -0.70 9.51
C THR A 141 8.72 -1.87 8.65
N LEU A 142 9.64 -2.64 8.05
CA LEU A 142 9.32 -3.84 7.28
C LEU A 142 8.40 -4.78 8.08
N ARG A 143 8.76 -5.12 9.30
CA ARG A 143 7.97 -6.03 10.14
C ARG A 143 6.63 -5.43 10.57
N ALA A 144 6.59 -4.12 10.83
CA ALA A 144 5.34 -3.44 11.18
C ALA A 144 4.32 -3.50 10.04
N TYR A 145 4.73 -3.23 8.81
CA TYR A 145 3.82 -3.28 7.65
C TYR A 145 3.47 -4.71 7.22
N GLN A 146 4.32 -5.69 7.49
CA GLN A 146 3.97 -7.11 7.31
C GLN A 146 2.75 -7.53 8.13
N GLN A 147 2.48 -6.88 9.28
CA GLN A 147 1.28 -7.17 10.10
C GLN A 147 -0.03 -6.85 9.38
N ILE A 148 0.01 -6.07 8.33
CA ILE A 148 -1.14 -5.72 7.48
C ILE A 148 -1.02 -6.28 6.06
N GLY A 149 -0.14 -7.29 5.87
CA GLY A 149 0.05 -7.98 4.59
C GLY A 149 0.87 -7.21 3.54
N ILE A 150 1.58 -6.14 3.95
CA ILE A 150 2.41 -5.35 3.04
C ILE A 150 3.89 -5.65 3.29
N THR A 151 4.59 -6.11 2.24
CA THR A 151 6.04 -6.33 2.27
C THR A 151 6.76 -5.13 1.69
N LEU A 152 7.49 -4.42 2.54
CA LEU A 152 8.35 -3.31 2.12
C LEU A 152 9.74 -3.82 1.69
N PRO A 153 10.45 -3.08 0.82
CA PRO A 153 11.87 -3.35 0.54
C PRO A 153 12.74 -3.27 1.80
N ARG A 154 13.96 -3.83 1.73
CA ARG A 154 14.83 -3.92 2.91
C ARG A 154 15.40 -2.58 3.38
N THR A 155 15.75 -1.68 2.49
CA THR A 155 16.46 -0.43 2.84
C THR A 155 15.50 0.75 3.02
N SER A 156 15.85 1.71 3.86
CA SER A 156 15.05 2.92 4.11
C SER A 156 14.74 3.71 2.83
N ALA A 157 15.73 3.88 1.96
CA ALA A 157 15.56 4.60 0.69
C ALA A 157 14.59 3.87 -0.25
N ASN A 158 14.70 2.54 -0.37
CA ASN A 158 13.82 1.75 -1.23
C ASN A 158 12.40 1.69 -0.66
N GLN A 159 12.22 1.69 0.66
CA GLN A 159 10.90 1.78 1.30
C GLN A 159 10.21 3.10 0.96
N ALA A 160 10.94 4.21 1.06
CA ALA A 160 10.41 5.52 0.68
C ALA A 160 10.07 5.59 -0.83
N ALA A 161 10.93 5.03 -1.69
CA ALA A 161 10.70 4.99 -3.13
C ALA A 161 9.50 4.12 -3.53
N ALA A 162 9.22 3.05 -2.79
CA ALA A 162 8.10 2.15 -3.04
C ALA A 162 6.74 2.70 -2.57
N ALA A 163 6.72 3.80 -1.82
CA ALA A 163 5.52 4.40 -1.25
C ALA A 163 5.20 5.76 -1.87
N LYS A 164 3.91 6.15 -1.87
CA LYS A 164 3.47 7.43 -2.43
C LYS A 164 3.93 8.58 -1.54
N LYS A 165 4.80 9.47 -2.03
CA LYS A 165 5.16 10.71 -1.32
C LYS A 165 3.93 11.60 -1.13
N VAL A 166 3.75 12.12 0.09
CA VAL A 166 2.65 13.02 0.45
C VAL A 166 3.19 14.31 1.09
N PRO A 167 2.50 15.44 0.94
CA PRO A 167 2.86 16.68 1.64
C PRO A 167 2.81 16.49 3.17
N ALA A 168 3.63 17.23 3.89
CA ALA A 168 3.63 17.20 5.36
C ALA A 168 2.27 17.61 5.99
N SER A 169 1.49 18.45 5.30
CA SER A 169 0.12 18.84 5.69
C SER A 169 -0.90 17.70 5.57
N GLU A 170 -0.61 16.70 4.74
CA GLU A 170 -1.48 15.55 4.49
C GLU A 170 -1.02 14.27 5.21
N ARG A 171 0.01 14.37 6.05
CA ARG A 171 0.53 13.20 6.78
C ARG A 171 -0.53 12.59 7.68
N LEU A 172 -0.60 11.29 7.70
CA LEU A 172 -1.53 10.53 8.53
C LEU A 172 -0.78 9.51 9.38
N VAL A 173 -1.34 9.16 10.53
CA VAL A 173 -0.80 8.10 11.39
C VAL A 173 -0.59 6.84 10.56
N GLY A 174 0.57 6.21 10.71
CA GLY A 174 0.96 5.04 9.93
C GLY A 174 1.63 5.37 8.59
N ASP A 175 1.85 6.64 8.20
CA ASP A 175 2.70 6.97 7.07
C ASP A 175 4.18 6.71 7.43
N LEU A 176 4.98 6.28 6.45
CA LEU A 176 6.44 6.24 6.60
C LEU A 176 7.00 7.66 6.65
N MET A 177 7.93 7.87 7.54
CA MET A 177 8.78 9.05 7.59
C MET A 177 10.18 8.69 7.14
N HIS A 178 10.76 9.43 6.20
CA HIS A 178 12.07 9.14 5.65
C HIS A 178 13.01 10.35 5.76
N TRP A 179 14.20 10.07 6.23
CA TRP A 179 15.39 10.94 6.22
C TRP A 179 16.50 10.25 5.42
N PRO A 180 17.53 10.94 4.95
CA PRO A 180 18.67 10.27 4.34
C PRO A 180 19.27 9.21 5.29
N GLY A 181 19.21 7.93 4.84
CA GLY A 181 19.72 6.80 5.60
C GLY A 181 18.87 6.32 6.77
N HIS A 182 17.67 6.88 6.98
CA HIS A 182 16.80 6.50 8.11
C HIS A 182 15.31 6.49 7.73
N VAL A 183 14.54 5.68 8.46
CA VAL A 183 13.08 5.58 8.28
C VAL A 183 12.40 5.30 9.62
N GLY A 184 11.17 5.78 9.76
CA GLY A 184 10.31 5.53 10.91
C GLY A 184 8.83 5.56 10.53
N ILE A 185 7.94 5.40 11.51
CA ILE A 185 6.48 5.36 11.33
C ILE A 185 5.88 6.54 12.07
N TYR A 186 5.16 7.41 11.36
CA TYR A 186 4.48 8.55 11.97
C TYR A 186 3.38 8.08 12.94
N ALA A 187 3.50 8.46 14.20
CA ALA A 187 2.61 8.03 15.27
C ALA A 187 1.52 9.07 15.62
N GLY A 188 1.46 10.19 14.87
CA GLY A 188 0.60 11.32 15.25
C GLY A 188 1.27 12.27 16.24
N ASN A 189 0.68 13.46 16.44
CA ASN A 189 1.11 14.45 17.44
C ASN A 189 2.61 14.78 17.38
N GLY A 190 3.19 14.87 16.19
CA GLY A 190 4.60 15.13 16.01
C GLY A 190 5.55 14.05 16.55
N LYS A 191 5.08 12.81 16.68
CA LYS A 191 5.86 11.66 17.16
C LYS A 191 6.14 10.66 16.06
N VAL A 192 7.24 9.92 16.21
CA VAL A 192 7.67 8.84 15.31
C VAL A 192 8.14 7.64 16.10
N TRP A 193 7.69 6.45 15.72
CA TRP A 193 8.29 5.18 16.11
C TRP A 193 9.46 4.86 15.20
N ASN A 194 10.62 4.60 15.77
CA ASN A 194 11.79 4.19 15.01
C ASN A 194 12.74 3.33 15.86
N ALA A 195 13.55 2.50 15.19
CA ALA A 195 14.72 1.90 15.81
C ALA A 195 15.88 2.90 15.65
N SER A 196 16.24 3.55 16.74
CA SER A 196 17.17 4.68 16.76
C SER A 196 18.60 4.22 17.00
N ARG A 197 19.50 4.48 16.04
CA ARG A 197 20.92 4.19 16.22
C ARG A 197 21.53 5.01 17.37
N SER A 198 21.16 6.28 17.50
CA SER A 198 21.70 7.17 18.53
C SER A 198 21.22 6.80 19.95
N ARG A 199 20.02 6.25 20.08
CA ARG A 199 19.47 5.75 21.36
C ARG A 199 19.84 4.31 21.64
N GLY A 200 20.24 3.56 20.62
CA GLY A 200 20.56 2.14 20.73
C GLY A 200 19.31 1.23 20.84
N GLU A 201 18.09 1.77 20.62
CA GLU A 201 16.85 1.05 20.86
C GLU A 201 15.68 1.49 19.98
N VAL A 202 14.60 0.72 19.99
CA VAL A 202 13.29 1.11 19.45
C VAL A 202 12.63 2.06 20.44
N ALA A 203 12.29 3.27 19.95
CA ALA A 203 11.70 4.31 20.78
C ALA A 203 10.63 5.14 20.03
N LEU A 204 9.70 5.71 20.81
CA LEU A 204 8.82 6.78 20.36
C LEU A 204 9.47 8.12 20.71
N VAL A 205 9.78 8.91 19.69
CA VAL A 205 10.45 10.21 19.89
C VAL A 205 9.71 11.33 19.17
N ASN A 206 10.07 12.58 19.47
CA ASN A 206 9.60 13.72 18.68
C ASN A 206 10.18 13.63 17.26
N VAL A 207 9.41 14.06 16.28
CA VAL A 207 9.90 14.25 14.92
C VAL A 207 11.01 15.32 14.96
N TRP A 208 12.10 15.05 14.27
CA TRP A 208 13.26 15.95 14.17
C TRP A 208 13.51 16.30 12.71
N ASP A 209 14.21 17.38 12.46
CA ASP A 209 14.53 17.89 11.12
C ASP A 209 13.30 17.98 10.19
N SER A 210 13.52 17.86 8.90
CA SER A 210 12.48 17.95 7.86
C SER A 210 12.37 16.63 7.09
N PRO A 211 11.70 15.60 7.64
CA PRO A 211 11.49 14.34 6.93
C PRO A 211 10.55 14.49 5.75
N THR A 212 10.65 13.54 4.83
CA THR A 212 9.60 13.32 3.84
C THR A 212 8.61 12.28 4.34
N TYR A 213 7.33 12.42 3.93
CA TYR A 213 6.26 11.50 4.31
C TYR A 213 5.84 10.67 3.11
N HIS A 214 5.59 9.38 3.34
CA HIS A 214 5.27 8.43 2.29
C HIS A 214 4.13 7.51 2.73
N ARG A 215 3.05 7.49 1.95
CA ARG A 215 1.87 6.67 2.22
C ARG A 215 2.00 5.31 1.59
N VAL A 216 1.85 4.26 2.37
CA VAL A 216 1.98 2.86 1.98
C VAL A 216 0.61 2.23 1.69
N PHE A 217 -0.48 2.68 2.39
CA PHE A 217 -1.86 2.17 2.28
C PHE A 217 -2.91 3.25 2.44
#